data_a5f4c096bde6b72a78e94ba3db7c73cc
#
_entry.id   a5f4c096bde6b72a78e94ba3db7c73cc
#
_cell.length_a   1.000
_cell.length_b   1.000
_cell.length_c   1.000
_cell.angle_alpha   90.00
_cell.angle_beta   90.00
_cell.angle_gamma   90.00
#
_symmetry.space_group_name_H-M   'P 1'
#
loop_
_entity.id
_entity.type
_entity.pdbx_description
1 polymer ?
#
loop_
_entity_poly.entity_id
_entity_poly.type
_entity_poly.pdbx_seq_one_letter_code
_entity_poly.pdbx_strand_id
1 'polypeptide(L)'
;IGAISQEQYENLKDEGYKNNDFIGKAGVEKSAERYLRGRDGKRSIEVDTSGRLVHSQETIPPIPGCDVILTIDTNLQSVAMESLARNIELIRNKKENANYNDACAGAVVALDVNSGEVLVMASYPSFDPQIFLKALEDKQAQQAIVELNNDKTKPQLNRTIQEIYAPGSTFKPLTAIAALEKGVITPTNNRIYDAGYTNIGGRDLYCLEKPYYGHG
;
A
#
# COMPACT_ATOMS: atom_id res chain seq x y z
N ILE A 1 0.59 -3.91 12.96
CA ILE A 1 0.14 -4.63 14.16
C ILE A 1 -0.59 -3.67 15.11
N GLY A 2 -1.57 -4.16 15.86
CA GLY A 2 -2.32 -3.36 16.83
C GLY A 2 -3.13 -4.23 17.79
N ALA A 3 -3.63 -3.63 18.90
CA ALA A 3 -4.42 -4.35 19.88
C ALA A 3 -5.68 -4.98 19.24
N ILE A 4 -6.02 -6.19 19.65
CA ILE A 4 -7.22 -6.88 19.19
C ILE A 4 -8.47 -6.09 19.63
N SER A 5 -9.45 -5.93 18.72
CA SER A 5 -10.73 -5.33 19.09
C SER A 5 -11.66 -6.36 19.74
N GLN A 6 -12.70 -5.91 20.47
CA GLN A 6 -13.66 -6.81 21.07
C GLN A 6 -14.32 -7.74 20.04
N GLU A 7 -14.69 -7.21 18.87
CA GLU A 7 -15.28 -7.98 17.78
C GLU A 7 -14.31 -9.05 17.23
N GLN A 8 -13.03 -8.66 17.03
CA GLN A 8 -12.00 -9.59 16.59
C GLN A 8 -11.76 -10.70 17.64
N TYR A 9 -11.73 -10.32 18.91
CA TYR A 9 -11.57 -11.27 19.99
C TYR A 9 -12.71 -12.30 20.02
N GLU A 10 -13.97 -11.86 19.95
CA GLU A 10 -15.11 -12.76 19.93
C GLU A 10 -15.05 -13.77 18.77
N ASN A 11 -14.51 -13.37 17.63
CA ASN A 11 -14.35 -14.25 16.47
C ASN A 11 -13.14 -15.20 16.57
N LEU A 12 -12.14 -14.84 17.36
CA LEU A 12 -10.84 -15.55 17.38
C LEU A 12 -10.52 -16.21 18.74
N LYS A 13 -11.35 -16.03 19.76
CA LYS A 13 -11.10 -16.58 21.10
C LYS A 13 -10.91 -18.09 21.10
N ASP A 14 -11.63 -18.82 20.25
CA ASP A 14 -11.53 -20.26 20.12
C ASP A 14 -10.25 -20.71 19.42
N GLU A 15 -9.54 -19.78 18.74
CA GLU A 15 -8.22 -19.95 18.16
C GLU A 15 -7.09 -19.62 19.16
N GLY A 16 -7.44 -19.32 20.42
CA GLY A 16 -6.49 -19.07 21.50
C GLY A 16 -6.04 -17.61 21.64
N TYR A 17 -6.79 -16.65 21.06
CA TYR A 17 -6.55 -15.22 21.28
C TYR A 17 -7.08 -14.75 22.64
N LYS A 18 -6.43 -13.74 23.20
CA LYS A 18 -6.77 -13.07 24.46
C LYS A 18 -7.15 -11.63 24.19
N ASN A 19 -7.94 -11.03 25.07
CA ASN A 19 -8.41 -9.64 24.94
C ASN A 19 -7.31 -8.57 24.86
N ASN A 20 -6.10 -8.90 25.29
CA ASN A 20 -4.95 -8.00 25.28
C ASN A 20 -3.90 -8.37 24.23
N ASP A 21 -4.21 -9.28 23.33
CA ASP A 21 -3.29 -9.69 22.27
C ASP A 21 -3.14 -8.60 21.21
N PHE A 22 -2.01 -8.63 20.52
CA PHE A 22 -1.76 -7.85 19.32
C PHE A 22 -2.01 -8.73 18.09
N ILE A 23 -2.58 -8.12 17.04
CA ILE A 23 -2.93 -8.80 15.80
C ILE A 23 -2.54 -7.93 14.61
N GLY A 24 -2.26 -8.54 13.48
CA GLY A 24 -2.06 -7.84 12.21
C GLY A 24 -3.33 -7.13 11.77
N LYS A 25 -3.27 -5.80 11.58
CA LYS A 25 -4.44 -4.97 11.23
C LYS A 25 -4.61 -4.78 9.74
N ALA A 26 -3.53 -4.82 8.97
CA ALA A 26 -3.56 -4.57 7.54
C ALA A 26 -2.41 -5.29 6.82
N GLY A 27 -2.49 -5.35 5.49
CA GLY A 27 -1.44 -5.85 4.60
C GLY A 27 -1.00 -7.26 4.95
N VAL A 28 0.29 -7.51 4.81
CA VAL A 28 0.93 -8.81 5.05
C VAL A 28 0.74 -9.28 6.49
N GLU A 29 0.85 -8.39 7.47
CA GLU A 29 0.63 -8.74 8.88
C GLU A 29 -0.76 -9.36 9.11
N LYS A 30 -1.81 -8.79 8.48
CA LYS A 30 -3.17 -9.33 8.59
C LYS A 30 -3.35 -10.62 7.81
N SER A 31 -2.84 -10.69 6.58
CA SER A 31 -3.04 -11.86 5.72
C SER A 31 -2.22 -13.07 6.15
N ALA A 32 -1.05 -12.84 6.77
CA ALA A 32 -0.15 -13.87 7.24
C ALA A 32 -0.21 -14.09 8.77
N GLU A 33 -1.17 -13.48 9.49
CA GLU A 33 -1.30 -13.50 10.95
C GLU A 33 -1.13 -14.93 11.52
N ARG A 34 -1.82 -15.90 10.95
CA ARG A 34 -1.77 -17.31 11.40
C ARG A 34 -0.38 -17.95 11.35
N TYR A 35 0.52 -17.41 10.52
CA TYR A 35 1.89 -17.87 10.40
C TYR A 35 2.83 -17.04 11.27
N LEU A 36 2.62 -15.73 11.32
CA LEU A 36 3.44 -14.80 12.09
C LEU A 36 3.24 -14.95 13.60
N ARG A 37 2.02 -15.33 14.01
CA ARG A 37 1.70 -15.52 15.41
C ARG A 37 2.32 -16.81 15.94
N GLY A 38 3.06 -16.71 17.03
CA GLY A 38 3.51 -17.84 17.81
C GLY A 38 2.40 -18.42 18.70
N ARG A 39 2.76 -19.34 19.53
CA ARG A 39 1.88 -19.89 20.59
C ARG A 39 2.49 -19.62 21.95
N ASP A 40 1.66 -19.08 22.85
CA ASP A 40 2.08 -18.80 24.21
C ASP A 40 2.46 -20.08 24.97
N GLY A 41 3.56 -20.00 25.69
CA GLY A 41 3.91 -21.01 26.69
C GLY A 41 3.07 -20.81 27.96
N LYS A 42 3.11 -21.84 28.83
CA LYS A 42 2.49 -21.78 30.16
C LYS A 42 3.56 -22.13 31.19
N ARG A 43 3.58 -21.34 32.27
CA ARG A 43 4.45 -21.57 33.43
C ARG A 43 3.60 -21.62 34.68
N SER A 44 3.73 -22.69 35.45
CA SER A 44 3.18 -22.79 36.81
C SER A 44 4.14 -22.12 37.78
N ILE A 45 3.63 -21.24 38.63
CA ILE A 45 4.41 -20.58 39.68
C ILE A 45 3.74 -20.80 41.03
N GLU A 46 4.55 -21.12 42.05
CA GLU A 46 4.11 -21.15 43.44
C GLU A 46 4.66 -19.91 44.15
N VAL A 47 3.81 -19.25 44.88
CA VAL A 47 4.19 -18.06 45.68
C VAL A 47 3.88 -18.28 47.14
N ASP A 48 4.69 -17.74 48.03
CA ASP A 48 4.42 -17.73 49.47
C ASP A 48 3.28 -16.75 49.83
N THR A 49 2.90 -16.68 51.06
CA THR A 49 1.88 -15.79 51.61
C THR A 49 2.21 -14.30 51.44
N SER A 50 3.48 -13.99 51.17
CA SER A 50 3.99 -12.63 50.90
C SER A 50 4.09 -12.34 49.38
N GLY A 51 3.65 -13.25 48.50
CA GLY A 51 3.73 -13.08 47.06
C GLY A 51 5.12 -13.35 46.46
N ARG A 52 6.07 -13.91 47.22
CA ARG A 52 7.40 -14.23 46.71
C ARG A 52 7.39 -15.57 46.00
N LEU A 53 8.07 -15.61 44.88
CA LEU A 53 8.23 -16.84 44.08
C LEU A 53 8.99 -17.89 44.87
N VAL A 54 8.34 -19.03 45.14
CA VAL A 54 8.94 -20.22 45.86
C VAL A 54 9.40 -21.25 44.87
N HIS A 55 8.55 -21.56 43.89
CA HIS A 55 8.84 -22.53 42.85
C HIS A 55 8.30 -22.08 41.50
N SER A 56 9.00 -22.44 40.44
CA SER A 56 8.58 -22.16 39.06
C SER A 56 8.90 -23.36 38.19
N GLN A 57 7.88 -23.89 37.52
CA GLN A 57 8.00 -24.98 36.56
C GLN A 57 7.39 -24.56 35.22
N GLU A 58 8.16 -24.68 34.15
CA GLU A 58 7.65 -24.51 32.80
C GLU A 58 6.80 -25.73 32.44
N THR A 59 5.52 -25.51 32.14
CA THR A 59 4.56 -26.59 31.84
C THR A 59 4.46 -26.81 30.34
N ILE A 60 4.48 -25.73 29.56
CA ILE A 60 4.42 -25.72 28.09
C ILE A 60 5.36 -24.66 27.59
N PRO A 61 6.37 -24.98 26.76
CA PRO A 61 7.26 -23.97 26.18
C PRO A 61 6.53 -23.14 25.13
N PRO A 62 6.88 -21.87 24.95
CA PRO A 62 6.35 -21.05 23.86
C PRO A 62 6.89 -21.55 22.52
N ILE A 63 6.09 -21.39 21.49
CA ILE A 63 6.45 -21.68 20.09
C ILE A 63 6.49 -20.37 19.33
N PRO A 64 7.62 -19.96 18.74
CA PRO A 64 7.69 -18.74 17.94
C PRO A 64 6.85 -18.87 16.66
N GLY A 65 6.44 -17.74 16.11
CA GLY A 65 5.83 -17.69 14.78
C GLY A 65 6.85 -17.96 13.67
N CYS A 66 6.35 -18.09 12.46
CA CYS A 66 7.17 -18.26 11.27
C CYS A 66 7.57 -16.91 10.66
N ASP A 67 8.65 -16.89 9.90
CA ASP A 67 9.01 -15.77 9.07
C ASP A 67 8.18 -15.76 7.76
N VAL A 68 7.87 -14.58 7.26
CA VAL A 68 7.24 -14.37 5.96
C VAL A 68 8.22 -13.65 5.05
N ILE A 69 8.68 -14.34 4.01
CA ILE A 69 9.60 -13.81 3.01
C ILE A 69 8.78 -13.18 1.89
N LEU A 70 9.05 -11.91 1.61
CA LEU A 70 8.40 -11.15 0.53
C LEU A 70 9.27 -11.15 -0.71
N THR A 71 8.66 -10.96 -1.88
CA THR A 71 9.36 -10.79 -3.16
C THR A 71 9.88 -9.35 -3.36
N ILE A 72 9.57 -8.45 -2.43
CA ILE A 72 10.02 -7.04 -2.48
C ILE A 72 11.54 -6.96 -2.46
N ASP A 73 12.11 -6.32 -3.48
CA ASP A 73 13.53 -5.92 -3.49
C ASP A 73 13.67 -4.61 -2.71
N THR A 74 14.40 -4.65 -1.60
CA THR A 74 14.54 -3.48 -0.70
C THR A 74 15.28 -2.32 -1.34
N ASN A 75 16.22 -2.57 -2.25
CA ASN A 75 16.95 -1.52 -2.95
C ASN A 75 16.05 -0.83 -3.97
N LEU A 76 15.34 -1.61 -4.79
CA LEU A 76 14.37 -1.07 -5.75
C LEU A 76 13.24 -0.33 -5.03
N GLN A 77 12.75 -0.85 -3.91
CA GLN A 77 11.73 -0.20 -3.07
C GLN A 77 12.19 1.18 -2.58
N SER A 78 13.43 1.28 -2.05
CA SER A 78 14.00 2.54 -1.58
C SER A 78 14.11 3.56 -2.71
N VAL A 79 14.70 3.17 -3.84
CA VAL A 79 14.82 4.03 -5.02
C VAL A 79 13.45 4.50 -5.52
N ALA A 80 12.46 3.62 -5.54
CA ALA A 80 11.11 3.98 -5.97
C ALA A 80 10.45 4.98 -5.02
N MET A 81 10.56 4.79 -3.71
CA MET A 81 10.02 5.71 -2.70
C MET A 81 10.67 7.09 -2.79
N GLU A 82 12.00 7.16 -2.85
CA GLU A 82 12.74 8.41 -2.97
C GLU A 82 12.41 9.15 -4.28
N SER A 83 12.37 8.41 -5.40
CA SER A 83 12.05 8.97 -6.71
C SER A 83 10.61 9.49 -6.76
N LEU A 84 9.66 8.76 -6.19
CA LEU A 84 8.25 9.16 -6.11
C LEU A 84 8.09 10.45 -5.31
N ALA A 85 8.68 10.52 -4.12
CA ALA A 85 8.65 11.70 -3.26
C ALA A 85 9.24 12.92 -3.97
N ARG A 86 10.45 12.76 -4.54
CA ARG A 86 11.15 13.82 -5.28
C ARG A 86 10.35 14.33 -6.48
N ASN A 87 9.75 13.44 -7.27
CA ASN A 87 8.99 13.85 -8.45
C ASN A 87 7.70 14.59 -8.08
N ILE A 88 7.00 14.16 -7.03
CA ILE A 88 5.81 14.86 -6.53
C ILE A 88 6.19 16.27 -6.05
N GLU A 89 7.29 16.40 -5.32
CA GLU A 89 7.79 17.70 -4.86
C GLU A 89 8.20 18.61 -6.03
N LEU A 90 8.90 18.08 -7.03
CA LEU A 90 9.26 18.81 -8.24
C LEU A 90 8.03 19.33 -9.00
N ILE A 91 6.97 18.54 -9.09
CA ILE A 91 5.71 18.96 -9.73
C ILE A 91 5.04 20.07 -8.92
N ARG A 92 4.95 19.92 -7.61
CA ARG A 92 4.36 20.95 -6.70
C ARG A 92 5.10 22.27 -6.75
N ASN A 93 6.42 22.24 -6.90
CA ASN A 93 7.28 23.43 -6.89
C ASN A 93 7.45 24.09 -8.26
N LYS A 94 6.88 23.52 -9.34
CA LYS A 94 6.90 24.16 -10.67
C LYS A 94 6.03 25.40 -10.67
N LYS A 95 6.66 26.57 -10.56
CA LYS A 95 6.01 27.89 -10.55
C LYS A 95 5.31 28.28 -11.87
N GLU A 96 5.64 27.61 -12.97
CA GLU A 96 5.17 27.96 -14.32
C GLU A 96 3.76 27.49 -14.64
N ASN A 97 3.21 26.55 -13.87
CA ASN A 97 1.88 26.00 -14.09
C ASN A 97 1.11 25.93 -12.77
N ALA A 98 0.39 26.98 -12.43
CA ALA A 98 -0.46 27.05 -11.24
C ALA A 98 -1.50 25.92 -11.13
N ASN A 99 -1.73 25.17 -12.22
CA ASN A 99 -2.70 24.07 -12.29
C ASN A 99 -2.20 22.72 -11.74
N TYR A 100 -0.92 22.59 -11.38
CA TYR A 100 -0.32 21.32 -10.90
C TYR A 100 0.13 21.37 -9.44
N ASN A 101 -0.20 22.42 -8.70
CA ASN A 101 0.19 22.57 -7.29
C ASN A 101 -0.56 21.61 -6.33
N ASP A 102 -1.48 20.84 -6.85
CA ASP A 102 -2.30 19.85 -6.11
C ASP A 102 -1.68 18.45 -6.05
N ALA A 103 -0.56 18.21 -6.73
CA ALA A 103 0.15 16.94 -6.65
C ALA A 103 0.63 16.67 -5.22
N CYS A 104 -0.04 15.79 -4.49
CA CYS A 104 0.25 15.51 -3.08
C CYS A 104 0.48 14.03 -2.78
N ALA A 105 0.18 13.16 -3.74
CA ALA A 105 0.21 11.72 -3.53
C ALA A 105 0.52 10.96 -4.83
N GLY A 106 0.97 9.71 -4.69
CA GLY A 106 1.23 8.83 -5.81
C GLY A 106 1.59 7.41 -5.39
N ALA A 107 1.71 6.53 -6.37
CA ALA A 107 2.09 5.14 -6.17
C ALA A 107 3.02 4.64 -7.28
N VAL A 108 3.89 3.69 -6.93
CA VAL A 108 4.72 2.94 -7.88
C VAL A 108 4.58 1.46 -7.57
N VAL A 109 4.33 0.65 -8.61
CA VAL A 109 4.33 -0.81 -8.53
C VAL A 109 5.25 -1.34 -9.62
N ALA A 110 6.13 -2.27 -9.28
CA ALA A 110 6.93 -3.01 -10.24
C ALA A 110 6.73 -4.51 -10.06
N LEU A 111 6.49 -5.19 -11.16
CA LEU A 111 6.28 -6.63 -11.23
C LEU A 111 7.33 -7.27 -12.14
N ASP A 112 7.82 -8.44 -11.77
CA ASP A 112 8.54 -9.29 -12.71
C ASP A 112 7.56 -9.86 -13.73
N VAL A 113 7.82 -9.62 -15.02
CA VAL A 113 6.89 -10.01 -16.11
C VAL A 113 6.85 -11.52 -16.36
N ASN A 114 7.86 -12.27 -15.90
CA ASN A 114 7.93 -13.70 -16.10
C ASN A 114 7.33 -14.48 -14.94
N SER A 115 7.61 -14.05 -13.69
CA SER A 115 7.14 -14.75 -12.48
C SER A 115 5.86 -14.15 -11.91
N GLY A 116 5.56 -12.87 -12.19
CA GLY A 116 4.47 -12.12 -11.56
C GLY A 116 4.79 -11.63 -10.14
N GLU A 117 6.03 -11.81 -9.69
CA GLU A 117 6.46 -11.35 -8.36
C GLU A 117 6.41 -9.84 -8.23
N VAL A 118 5.92 -9.36 -7.09
CA VAL A 118 5.89 -7.93 -6.77
C VAL A 118 7.25 -7.53 -6.22
N LEU A 119 8.02 -6.77 -7.00
CA LEU A 119 9.35 -6.28 -6.63
C LEU A 119 9.31 -4.94 -5.91
N VAL A 120 8.34 -4.09 -6.23
CA VAL A 120 8.16 -2.76 -5.64
C VAL A 120 6.68 -2.50 -5.40
N MET A 121 6.39 -1.89 -4.24
CA MET A 121 5.06 -1.47 -3.85
C MET A 121 5.17 -0.19 -3.02
N ALA A 122 5.40 0.95 -3.68
CA ALA A 122 5.66 2.24 -3.05
C ALA A 122 4.45 3.15 -3.10
N SER A 123 4.10 3.75 -1.97
CA SER A 123 3.02 4.72 -1.80
C SER A 123 3.55 5.99 -1.16
N TYR A 124 3.14 7.17 -1.66
CA TYR A 124 3.52 8.47 -1.09
C TYR A 124 2.28 9.35 -0.88
N PRO A 125 2.18 10.08 0.22
CA PRO A 125 3.08 10.02 1.38
C PRO A 125 2.99 8.68 2.10
N SER A 126 3.98 8.39 2.93
CA SER A 126 4.11 7.16 3.70
C SER A 126 4.36 7.48 5.17
N PHE A 127 4.39 6.48 6.02
CA PHE A 127 4.65 6.61 7.45
C PHE A 127 5.54 5.46 7.95
N ASP A 128 6.19 5.64 9.11
CA ASP A 128 6.91 4.57 9.80
C ASP A 128 5.91 3.72 10.61
N PRO A 129 5.67 2.44 10.24
CA PRO A 129 4.73 1.60 10.97
C PRO A 129 5.18 1.28 12.41
N GLN A 130 6.46 1.46 12.74
CA GLN A 130 6.95 1.26 14.10
C GLN A 130 6.38 2.26 15.11
N ILE A 131 5.79 3.38 14.63
CA ILE A 131 5.13 4.36 15.49
C ILE A 131 4.02 3.72 16.34
N PHE A 132 3.32 2.72 15.80
CA PHE A 132 2.26 2.01 16.53
C PHE A 132 2.80 1.16 17.69
N LEU A 133 4.00 0.60 17.55
CA LEU A 133 4.66 -0.14 18.63
C LEU A 133 5.21 0.82 19.68
N LYS A 134 5.87 1.89 19.26
CA LYS A 134 6.39 2.93 20.16
C LYS A 134 5.30 3.57 20.99
N ALA A 135 4.11 3.75 20.46
CA ALA A 135 2.97 4.37 21.13
C ALA A 135 2.42 3.56 22.32
N LEU A 136 2.81 2.29 22.46
CA LEU A 136 2.43 1.49 23.64
C LEU A 136 3.04 2.02 24.92
N GLU A 137 4.23 2.65 24.85
CA GLU A 137 5.02 3.10 25.99
C GLU A 137 5.31 4.61 25.94
N ASP A 138 5.16 5.26 24.79
CA ASP A 138 5.54 6.65 24.55
C ASP A 138 4.35 7.54 24.19
N LYS A 139 4.09 8.55 25.03
CA LYS A 139 3.04 9.55 24.81
C LYS A 139 3.26 10.42 23.56
N GLN A 140 4.51 10.68 23.18
CA GLN A 140 4.81 11.45 21.98
C GLN A 140 4.43 10.65 20.73
N ALA A 141 4.70 9.35 20.72
CA ALA A 141 4.26 8.47 19.65
C ALA A 141 2.73 8.35 19.59
N GLN A 142 2.03 8.37 20.73
CA GLN A 142 0.56 8.42 20.75
C GLN A 142 0.02 9.70 20.11
N GLN A 143 0.62 10.86 20.40
CA GLN A 143 0.24 12.12 19.78
C GLN A 143 0.51 12.11 18.27
N ALA A 144 1.65 11.58 17.84
CA ALA A 144 1.99 11.46 16.43
C ALA A 144 1.02 10.53 15.66
N ILE A 145 0.46 9.48 16.31
CA ILE A 145 -0.62 8.67 15.69
C ILE A 145 -1.89 9.52 15.50
N VAL A 146 -2.25 10.38 16.44
CA VAL A 146 -3.40 11.27 16.28
C VAL A 146 -3.20 12.22 15.10
N GLU A 147 -2.00 12.77 14.95
CA GLU A 147 -1.64 13.63 13.81
C GLU A 147 -1.70 12.85 12.50
N LEU A 148 -1.14 11.64 12.46
CA LEU A 148 -1.17 10.74 11.32
C LEU A 148 -2.60 10.40 10.87
N ASN A 149 -3.51 10.18 11.82
CA ASN A 149 -4.92 9.89 11.55
C ASN A 149 -5.68 11.10 10.99
N ASN A 150 -5.27 12.31 11.37
CA ASN A 150 -5.89 13.57 10.94
C ASN A 150 -5.24 14.16 9.68
N ASP A 151 -4.17 13.57 9.18
CA ASP A 151 -3.48 14.04 8.00
C ASP A 151 -4.35 13.88 6.76
N LYS A 152 -4.66 15.02 6.13
CA LYS A 152 -5.50 15.09 4.91
C LYS A 152 -4.89 14.35 3.72
N THR A 153 -3.58 14.17 3.72
CA THR A 153 -2.86 13.44 2.67
C THR A 153 -2.97 11.92 2.82
N LYS A 154 -3.56 11.44 3.94
CA LYS A 154 -3.82 10.01 4.22
C LYS A 154 -2.59 9.13 4.00
N PRO A 155 -1.50 9.32 4.74
CA PRO A 155 -0.26 8.56 4.55
C PRO A 155 -0.40 7.06 4.86
N GLN A 156 -1.41 6.67 5.64
CA GLN A 156 -1.71 5.26 5.92
C GLN A 156 -2.41 4.52 4.76
N LEU A 157 -2.90 5.26 3.75
CA LEU A 157 -3.57 4.65 2.60
C LEU A 157 -2.52 3.99 1.68
N ASN A 158 -2.62 2.68 1.49
CA ASN A 158 -1.80 1.98 0.51
C ASN A 158 -2.34 2.25 -0.91
N ARG A 159 -1.82 3.28 -1.55
CA ARG A 159 -2.29 3.76 -2.85
C ARG A 159 -2.01 2.79 -3.99
N THR A 160 -1.13 1.83 -3.79
CA THR A 160 -0.83 0.83 -4.81
C THR A 160 -2.00 -0.13 -5.05
N ILE A 161 -2.91 -0.29 -4.06
CA ILE A 161 -4.02 -1.24 -4.10
C ILE A 161 -5.37 -0.67 -3.63
N GLN A 162 -5.39 0.51 -3.01
CA GLN A 162 -6.60 1.07 -2.39
C GLN A 162 -7.08 2.36 -3.06
N GLU A 163 -6.34 2.88 -4.06
CA GLU A 163 -6.70 4.10 -4.76
C GLU A 163 -6.96 3.82 -6.25
N ILE A 164 -7.82 4.61 -6.87
CA ILE A 164 -8.16 4.51 -8.27
C ILE A 164 -7.66 5.77 -8.98
N TYR A 165 -6.83 5.59 -9.99
CA TYR A 165 -6.29 6.66 -10.81
C TYR A 165 -6.79 6.55 -12.24
N ALA A 166 -6.99 7.69 -12.90
CA ALA A 166 -7.26 7.71 -14.34
C ALA A 166 -6.02 7.22 -15.08
N PRO A 167 -6.11 6.16 -15.92
CA PRO A 167 -4.95 5.55 -16.55
C PRO A 167 -4.27 6.46 -17.58
N GLY A 168 -4.97 7.42 -18.14
CA GLY A 168 -4.44 8.31 -19.16
C GLY A 168 -3.83 7.53 -20.33
N SER A 169 -2.63 7.98 -20.85
CA SER A 169 -1.95 7.35 -22.00
C SER A 169 -1.53 5.91 -21.78
N THR A 170 -1.50 5.41 -20.54
CA THR A 170 -1.19 4.01 -20.26
C THR A 170 -2.30 3.06 -20.77
N PHE A 171 -3.49 3.59 -21.05
CA PHE A 171 -4.60 2.84 -21.62
C PHE A 171 -4.51 2.67 -23.16
N LYS A 172 -3.66 3.44 -23.85
CA LYS A 172 -3.54 3.41 -25.33
C LYS A 172 -3.19 2.04 -25.90
N PRO A 173 -2.24 1.25 -25.32
CA PRO A 173 -1.98 -0.11 -25.81
C PRO A 173 -3.22 -1.02 -25.79
N LEU A 174 -4.04 -0.90 -24.74
CA LEU A 174 -5.28 -1.67 -24.63
C LEU A 174 -6.28 -1.30 -25.73
N THR A 175 -6.41 -0.02 -26.03
CA THR A 175 -7.24 0.50 -27.13
C THR A 175 -6.74 -0.02 -28.49
N ALA A 176 -5.41 -0.02 -28.69
CA ALA A 176 -4.81 -0.53 -29.92
C ALA A 176 -5.06 -2.03 -30.12
N ILE A 177 -4.92 -2.84 -29.05
CA ILE A 177 -5.22 -4.28 -29.09
C ILE A 177 -6.70 -4.51 -29.45
N ALA A 178 -7.61 -3.79 -28.82
CA ALA A 178 -9.05 -3.89 -29.12
C ALA A 178 -9.37 -3.51 -30.56
N ALA A 179 -8.70 -2.50 -31.12
CA ALA A 179 -8.87 -2.08 -32.51
C ALA A 179 -8.36 -3.15 -33.50
N LEU A 180 -7.22 -3.80 -33.17
CA LEU A 180 -6.69 -4.94 -33.96
C LEU A 180 -7.62 -6.13 -33.90
N GLU A 181 -8.10 -6.51 -32.73
CA GLU A 181 -9.04 -7.67 -32.59
C GLU A 181 -10.37 -7.44 -33.31
N LYS A 182 -10.84 -6.19 -33.34
CA LYS A 182 -12.07 -5.82 -34.06
C LYS A 182 -11.85 -5.60 -35.59
N GLY A 183 -10.61 -5.68 -36.05
CA GLY A 183 -10.28 -5.45 -37.46
C GLY A 183 -10.42 -3.99 -37.90
N VAL A 184 -10.54 -3.04 -36.98
CA VAL A 184 -10.60 -1.59 -37.29
C VAL A 184 -9.26 -1.13 -37.86
N ILE A 185 -8.17 -1.68 -37.33
CA ILE A 185 -6.82 -1.55 -37.87
C ILE A 185 -6.21 -2.92 -38.06
N THR A 186 -5.20 -3.01 -38.93
CA THR A 186 -4.39 -4.21 -39.13
C THR A 186 -2.92 -3.86 -39.07
N PRO A 187 -1.99 -4.82 -38.89
CA PRO A 187 -0.56 -4.54 -38.91
C PRO A 187 -0.07 -3.83 -40.18
N THR A 188 -0.77 -4.04 -41.33
CA THR A 188 -0.44 -3.44 -42.63
C THR A 188 -1.27 -2.20 -42.95
N ASN A 189 -2.44 -2.03 -42.34
CA ASN A 189 -3.31 -0.86 -42.50
C ASN A 189 -3.64 -0.28 -41.12
N ASN A 190 -2.71 0.51 -40.63
CA ASN A 190 -2.76 1.12 -39.27
C ASN A 190 -2.71 2.63 -39.34
N ARG A 191 -2.91 3.25 -40.49
CA ARG A 191 -2.93 4.70 -40.63
C ARG A 191 -4.30 5.23 -40.22
N ILE A 192 -4.29 6.19 -39.29
CA ILE A 192 -5.46 6.91 -38.81
C ILE A 192 -5.20 8.40 -39.07
N TYR A 193 -6.09 9.02 -39.81
CA TYR A 193 -6.02 10.45 -40.04
C TYR A 193 -6.47 11.19 -38.78
N ASP A 194 -5.63 12.06 -38.24
CA ASP A 194 -5.92 12.94 -37.11
C ASP A 194 -6.17 14.36 -37.62
N ALA A 195 -7.40 14.81 -37.60
CA ALA A 195 -7.82 16.15 -37.98
C ALA A 195 -7.54 17.23 -36.89
N GLY A 196 -6.88 16.85 -35.81
CA GLY A 196 -6.63 17.72 -34.65
C GLY A 196 -7.78 17.78 -33.65
N TYR A 197 -8.95 17.25 -33.98
CA TYR A 197 -10.06 17.06 -33.06
C TYR A 197 -10.98 15.93 -33.51
N THR A 198 -11.76 15.42 -32.57
CA THR A 198 -12.85 14.47 -32.85
C THR A 198 -14.04 14.76 -31.95
N ASN A 199 -15.27 14.51 -32.47
CA ASN A 199 -16.49 14.66 -31.67
C ASN A 199 -16.94 13.31 -31.14
N ILE A 200 -17.06 13.19 -29.82
CA ILE A 200 -17.57 11.99 -29.16
C ILE A 200 -18.75 12.39 -28.26
N GLY A 201 -19.93 11.87 -28.59
CA GLY A 201 -21.14 12.12 -27.80
C GLY A 201 -21.54 13.59 -27.71
N GLY A 202 -21.27 14.41 -28.76
CA GLY A 202 -21.57 15.83 -28.79
C GLY A 202 -20.52 16.74 -28.14
N ARG A 203 -19.39 16.17 -27.69
CA ARG A 203 -18.27 16.91 -27.10
C ARG A 203 -17.05 16.81 -28.02
N ASP A 204 -16.47 17.97 -28.33
CA ASP A 204 -15.23 18.04 -29.10
C ASP A 204 -14.02 17.78 -28.21
N LEU A 205 -13.21 16.81 -28.60
CA LEU A 205 -11.92 16.46 -27.98
C LEU A 205 -10.81 16.89 -28.93
N TYR A 206 -9.92 17.73 -28.45
CA TYR A 206 -8.82 18.29 -29.22
C TYR A 206 -7.51 17.56 -28.97
N CYS A 207 -6.65 17.53 -30.00
CA CYS A 207 -5.29 17.07 -29.86
C CYS A 207 -4.48 18.00 -28.94
N LEU A 208 -3.61 17.41 -28.09
CA LEU A 208 -2.84 18.18 -27.09
C LEU A 208 -1.81 19.14 -27.70
N GLU A 209 -1.22 18.80 -28.85
CA GLU A 209 -0.11 19.59 -29.37
C GLU A 209 -0.54 20.88 -30.09
N LYS A 210 -1.59 20.86 -30.85
CA LYS A 210 -2.17 22.08 -31.42
C LYS A 210 -3.59 21.77 -31.91
N PRO A 211 -4.60 22.49 -31.41
CA PRO A 211 -6.00 22.19 -31.74
C PRO A 211 -6.37 22.39 -33.22
N TYR A 212 -5.46 22.83 -34.06
CA TYR A 212 -5.71 23.11 -35.46
C TYR A 212 -4.85 22.34 -36.46
N TYR A 213 -3.91 21.50 -35.99
CA TYR A 213 -3.04 20.72 -36.86
C TYR A 213 -3.00 19.28 -36.31
N GLY A 214 -3.72 18.41 -36.95
CA GLY A 214 -3.66 16.98 -36.63
C GLY A 214 -2.27 16.39 -36.93
N HIS A 215 -2.04 15.18 -36.47
CA HIS A 215 -0.82 14.43 -36.70
C HIS A 215 -0.90 13.61 -38.01
N GLY A 216 -1.48 14.15 -39.05
CA GLY A 216 -1.81 13.48 -40.33
C GLY A 216 -0.89 12.45 -40.86
#